data_90344a3dea613777d6e947e55167126b
#
_entry.id   90344a3dea613777d6e947e55167126b
#
_cell.length_a   1.000
_cell.length_b   1.000
_cell.length_c   1.000
_cell.angle_alpha   90.00
_cell.angle_beta   90.00
_cell.angle_gamma   90.00
#
_symmetry.space_group_name_H-M   'P 1'
#
loop_
_entity.id
_entity.type
_entity.pdbx_description
1 polymer ?
#
loop_
_entity_poly.entity_id
_entity_poly.type
_entity_poly.pdbx_seq_one_letter_code
_entity_poly.pdbx_strand_id
1 'polypeptide(L)'
;YKDESIWATQKAIATLFDVDRTVVTKHLKNIFDTCELDKEVVCAKIAHTTEHGAIDGKTQTKEVQYYNLDAIISVGYRVNSIRATQFRQWCTYVLRQFAIRGYVIDKKRMENGSFIGEDYFEHLLAEVREIRLSERRFYQKLTDIYATAIDYNRDAPTTRLFFKKVQNKMHYAVHGHT
;
A
#
# COMPACT_ATOMS: atom_id res chain seq x y z
N TYR A 1 7.24 -8.84 9.74
CA TYR A 1 7.57 -8.18 8.47
C TYR A 1 8.88 -8.72 7.94
N LYS A 2 8.89 -9.23 6.73
CA LYS A 2 10.09 -9.57 5.96
C LYS A 2 9.84 -9.04 4.56
N ASP A 3 10.81 -8.31 4.02
CA ASP A 3 10.78 -7.76 2.66
C ASP A 3 9.53 -6.89 2.36
N GLU A 4 9.16 -6.01 3.32
CA GLU A 4 7.99 -5.10 3.26
C GLU A 4 6.63 -5.79 3.03
N SER A 5 6.54 -7.10 3.29
CA SER A 5 5.33 -7.89 3.10
C SER A 5 4.83 -8.51 4.40
N ILE A 6 3.54 -8.82 4.44
CA ILE A 6 2.89 -9.57 5.52
C ILE A 6 2.97 -11.05 5.18
N TRP A 7 3.48 -11.84 6.13
CA TRP A 7 3.59 -13.28 6.02
C TRP A 7 2.68 -13.98 7.03
N ALA A 8 1.90 -14.94 6.60
CA ALA A 8 0.99 -15.69 7.46
C ALA A 8 1.03 -17.20 7.19
N THR A 9 0.78 -18.00 8.22
CA THR A 9 0.59 -19.45 8.08
C THR A 9 -0.80 -19.77 7.56
N GLN A 10 -1.01 -20.97 7.00
CA GLN A 10 -2.35 -21.42 6.60
C GLN A 10 -3.38 -21.33 7.74
N LYS A 11 -2.94 -21.60 8.98
CA LYS A 11 -3.81 -21.48 10.16
C LYS A 11 -4.21 -20.03 10.41
N ALA A 12 -3.28 -19.08 10.29
CA ALA A 12 -3.56 -17.66 10.45
C ALA A 12 -4.51 -17.14 9.35
N ILE A 13 -4.29 -17.58 8.09
CA ILE A 13 -5.16 -17.24 6.96
C ILE A 13 -6.59 -17.82 7.18
N ALA A 14 -6.70 -19.04 7.66
CA ALA A 14 -7.98 -19.68 7.98
C ALA A 14 -8.73 -18.90 9.07
N THR A 15 -8.03 -18.49 10.13
CA THR A 15 -8.60 -17.63 11.19
C THR A 15 -9.00 -16.26 10.66
N LEU A 16 -8.20 -15.65 9.77
CA LEU A 16 -8.50 -14.35 9.16
C LEU A 16 -9.82 -14.37 8.39
N PHE A 17 -10.04 -15.41 7.58
CA PHE A 17 -11.22 -15.53 6.72
C PHE A 17 -12.36 -16.34 7.37
N ASP A 18 -12.20 -16.80 8.60
CA ASP A 18 -13.18 -17.58 9.34
C ASP A 18 -13.62 -18.85 8.59
N VAL A 19 -12.64 -19.67 8.20
CA VAL A 19 -12.82 -20.93 7.49
C VAL A 19 -11.91 -22.00 8.05
N ASP A 20 -12.19 -23.26 7.70
CA ASP A 20 -11.29 -24.35 8.04
C ASP A 20 -9.97 -24.28 7.24
N ARG A 21 -8.88 -24.74 7.86
CA ARG A 21 -7.56 -24.77 7.23
C ARG A 21 -7.54 -25.59 5.93
N THR A 22 -8.35 -26.64 5.84
CA THR A 22 -8.44 -27.49 4.64
C THR A 22 -8.96 -26.72 3.43
N VAL A 23 -9.86 -25.77 3.63
CA VAL A 23 -10.37 -24.86 2.60
C VAL A 23 -9.22 -23.98 2.05
N VAL A 24 -8.41 -23.40 2.96
CA VAL A 24 -7.23 -22.61 2.57
C VAL A 24 -6.24 -23.48 1.78
N THR A 25 -5.96 -24.69 2.27
CA THR A 25 -5.06 -25.64 1.58
C THR A 25 -5.54 -25.94 0.15
N LYS A 26 -6.85 -26.18 -0.03
CA LYS A 26 -7.45 -26.43 -1.34
C LYS A 26 -7.29 -25.25 -2.29
N HIS A 27 -7.55 -24.03 -1.79
CA HIS A 27 -7.42 -22.83 -2.62
C HIS A 27 -5.98 -22.53 -2.98
N LEU A 28 -5.03 -22.65 -2.04
CA LEU A 28 -3.60 -22.50 -2.33
C LEU A 28 -3.12 -23.51 -3.38
N LYS A 29 -3.54 -24.79 -3.26
CA LYS A 29 -3.23 -25.79 -4.28
C LYS A 29 -3.73 -25.36 -5.66
N ASN A 30 -4.99 -24.93 -5.77
CA ASN A 30 -5.56 -24.49 -7.04
C ASN A 30 -4.82 -23.26 -7.62
N ILE A 31 -4.40 -22.29 -6.76
CA ILE A 31 -3.64 -21.10 -7.18
C ILE A 31 -2.31 -21.51 -7.82
N PHE A 32 -1.61 -22.49 -7.22
CA PHE A 32 -0.34 -22.98 -7.75
C PHE A 32 -0.53 -23.86 -8.98
N ASP A 33 -1.53 -24.73 -8.98
CA ASP A 33 -1.84 -25.62 -10.11
C ASP A 33 -2.25 -24.83 -11.38
N THR A 34 -2.88 -23.65 -11.20
CA THR A 34 -3.25 -22.76 -12.32
C THR A 34 -2.16 -21.75 -12.67
N CYS A 35 -0.99 -21.82 -12.04
CA CYS A 35 0.12 -20.88 -12.24
C CYS A 35 -0.28 -19.39 -12.04
N GLU A 36 -1.30 -19.10 -11.19
CA GLU A 36 -1.68 -17.74 -10.86
C GLU A 36 -0.59 -17.05 -10.03
N LEU A 37 0.04 -17.79 -9.13
CA LEU A 37 1.19 -17.36 -8.34
C LEU A 37 2.30 -18.41 -8.39
N ASP A 38 3.54 -17.93 -8.38
CA ASP A 38 4.72 -18.80 -8.27
C ASP A 38 4.93 -19.15 -6.78
N LYS A 39 4.90 -20.46 -6.51
CA LYS A 39 5.08 -20.98 -5.15
C LYS A 39 6.43 -20.62 -4.54
N GLU A 40 7.50 -20.52 -5.33
CA GLU A 40 8.84 -20.20 -4.83
C GLU A 40 8.94 -18.75 -4.38
N VAL A 41 8.16 -17.86 -5.01
CA VAL A 41 8.12 -16.42 -4.68
C VAL A 41 7.23 -16.14 -3.48
N VAL A 42 6.05 -16.79 -3.39
CA VAL A 42 5.04 -16.45 -2.39
C VAL A 42 5.07 -17.30 -1.13
N CYS A 43 5.94 -18.32 -1.06
CA CYS A 43 6.09 -19.21 0.08
C CYS A 43 7.48 -19.10 0.70
N ALA A 44 7.54 -19.06 2.03
CA ALA A 44 8.79 -19.15 2.78
C ALA A 44 8.66 -20.18 3.89
N LYS A 45 9.73 -20.97 4.11
CA LYS A 45 9.85 -21.84 5.27
C LYS A 45 10.64 -21.12 6.33
N ILE A 46 10.05 -20.97 7.51
CA ILE A 46 10.69 -20.34 8.68
C ILE A 46 10.80 -21.39 9.78
N ALA A 47 12.01 -21.57 10.28
CA ALA A 47 12.28 -22.46 11.40
C ALA A 47 11.84 -21.80 12.71
N HIS A 48 10.93 -22.42 13.42
CA HIS A 48 10.53 -22.03 14.77
C HIS A 48 11.17 -22.99 15.78
N THR A 49 11.95 -22.43 16.69
CA THR A 49 12.52 -23.18 17.81
C THR A 49 11.62 -22.95 19.03
N THR A 50 11.03 -24.01 19.53
CA THR A 50 10.22 -24.01 20.76
C THR A 50 10.85 -24.93 21.80
N GLU A 51 10.65 -24.64 23.08
CA GLU A 51 11.04 -25.54 24.14
C GLU A 51 10.24 -26.85 24.03
N HIS A 52 10.92 -27.97 24.28
CA HIS A 52 10.29 -29.28 24.19
C HIS A 52 9.45 -29.51 25.46
N GLY A 53 8.09 -29.56 25.29
CA GLY A 53 7.16 -29.62 26.42
C GLY A 53 7.25 -30.85 27.35
N ALA A 54 8.09 -31.85 27.05
CA ALA A 54 8.25 -33.06 27.84
C ALA A 54 9.66 -33.26 28.41
N ILE A 55 10.64 -32.44 28.01
CA ILE A 55 12.06 -32.58 28.44
C ILE A 55 12.61 -31.18 28.69
N ASP A 56 12.84 -30.85 29.97
CA ASP A 56 13.45 -29.58 30.37
C ASP A 56 14.82 -29.36 29.70
N GLY A 57 15.00 -28.16 29.12
CA GLY A 57 16.23 -27.73 28.48
C GLY A 57 16.48 -28.24 27.07
N LYS A 58 15.54 -28.99 26.47
CA LYS A 58 15.60 -29.34 25.04
C LYS A 58 14.71 -28.43 24.20
N THR A 59 15.26 -27.96 23.08
CA THR A 59 14.53 -27.19 22.09
C THR A 59 14.17 -28.07 20.90
N GLN A 60 12.95 -27.89 20.37
CA GLN A 60 12.50 -28.53 19.14
C GLN A 60 12.39 -27.47 18.05
N THR A 61 13.09 -27.68 16.95
CA THR A 61 12.98 -26.81 15.77
C THR A 61 12.01 -27.43 14.78
N LYS A 62 10.96 -26.69 14.44
CA LYS A 62 9.95 -27.08 13.43
C LYS A 62 9.92 -26.07 12.31
N GLU A 63 10.06 -26.53 11.06
CA GLU A 63 9.83 -25.70 9.90
C GLU A 63 8.33 -25.46 9.70
N VAL A 64 7.95 -24.21 9.62
CA VAL A 64 6.57 -23.77 9.35
C VAL A 64 6.55 -23.00 8.04
N GLN A 65 5.61 -23.35 7.16
CA GLN A 65 5.42 -22.67 5.89
C GLN A 65 4.57 -21.41 6.07
N TYR A 66 5.08 -20.30 5.55
CA TYR A 66 4.43 -19.00 5.50
C TYR A 66 4.10 -18.62 4.06
N TYR A 67 3.11 -17.80 3.90
CA TYR A 67 2.59 -17.27 2.64
C TYR A 67 2.57 -15.76 2.72
N ASN A 68 3.02 -15.09 1.65
CA ASN A 68 3.07 -13.63 1.57
C ASN A 68 1.67 -13.01 1.35
N LEU A 69 1.63 -11.69 1.27
CA LEU A 69 0.38 -10.93 1.09
C LEU A 69 -0.34 -11.31 -0.21
N ASP A 70 0.37 -11.60 -1.31
CA ASP A 70 -0.25 -11.95 -2.58
C ASP A 70 -1.04 -13.26 -2.48
N ALA A 71 -0.47 -14.26 -1.81
CA ALA A 71 -1.16 -15.52 -1.56
C ALA A 71 -2.37 -15.34 -0.63
N ILE A 72 -2.28 -14.45 0.39
CA ILE A 72 -3.40 -14.13 1.28
C ILE A 72 -4.54 -13.48 0.50
N ILE A 73 -4.23 -12.52 -0.38
CA ILE A 73 -5.20 -11.83 -1.23
C ILE A 73 -5.89 -12.82 -2.17
N SER A 74 -5.13 -13.65 -2.88
CA SER A 74 -5.67 -14.64 -3.83
C SER A 74 -6.59 -15.66 -3.15
N VAL A 75 -6.25 -16.10 -1.93
CA VAL A 75 -7.14 -16.96 -1.12
C VAL A 75 -8.41 -16.20 -0.72
N GLY A 76 -8.31 -14.94 -0.29
CA GLY A 76 -9.44 -14.11 0.13
C GLY A 76 -10.47 -13.87 -0.97
N TYR A 77 -10.02 -13.81 -2.23
CA TYR A 77 -10.93 -13.70 -3.37
C TYR A 77 -11.68 -15.01 -3.68
N ARG A 78 -11.13 -16.17 -3.30
CA ARG A 78 -11.68 -17.50 -3.62
C ARG A 78 -12.53 -18.09 -2.49
N VAL A 79 -12.27 -17.70 -1.25
CA VAL A 79 -12.98 -18.21 -0.06
C VAL A 79 -14.40 -17.64 0.00
N ASN A 80 -15.36 -18.52 0.36
CA ASN A 80 -16.74 -18.12 0.57
C ASN A 80 -17.05 -18.03 2.07
N SER A 81 -16.87 -16.83 2.64
CA SER A 81 -17.26 -16.51 4.03
C SER A 81 -17.66 -15.05 4.15
N ILE A 82 -18.30 -14.69 5.26
CA ILE A 82 -18.68 -13.30 5.56
C ILE A 82 -17.42 -12.42 5.64
N ARG A 83 -16.37 -12.87 6.32
CA ARG A 83 -15.11 -12.15 6.44
C ARG A 83 -14.40 -11.98 5.09
N ALA A 84 -14.40 -13.01 4.24
CA ALA A 84 -13.86 -12.89 2.89
C ALA A 84 -14.67 -11.91 2.02
N THR A 85 -15.98 -11.83 2.20
CA THR A 85 -16.84 -10.85 1.53
C THR A 85 -16.49 -9.42 1.98
N GLN A 86 -16.35 -9.19 3.29
CA GLN A 86 -15.92 -7.89 3.83
C GLN A 86 -14.52 -7.49 3.32
N PHE A 87 -13.60 -8.45 3.25
CA PHE A 87 -12.27 -8.24 2.68
C PHE A 87 -12.35 -7.82 1.20
N ARG A 88 -13.13 -8.50 0.36
CA ARG A 88 -13.32 -8.12 -1.05
C ARG A 88 -13.97 -6.73 -1.21
N GLN A 89 -14.91 -6.37 -0.35
CA GLN A 89 -15.51 -5.03 -0.33
C GLN A 89 -14.47 -3.97 -0.01
N TRP A 90 -13.62 -4.23 0.99
CA TRP A 90 -12.51 -3.34 1.34
C TRP A 90 -11.50 -3.22 0.19
N CYS A 91 -11.08 -4.33 -0.41
CA CYS A 91 -10.19 -4.30 -1.58
C CYS A 91 -10.78 -3.48 -2.74
N THR A 92 -12.07 -3.69 -3.04
CA THR A 92 -12.77 -2.95 -4.08
C THR A 92 -12.81 -1.45 -3.78
N TYR A 93 -13.03 -1.09 -2.51
CA TYR A 93 -12.98 0.31 -2.08
C TYR A 93 -11.60 0.93 -2.33
N VAL A 94 -10.52 0.25 -1.89
CA VAL A 94 -9.14 0.70 -2.06
C VAL A 94 -8.79 0.85 -3.54
N LEU A 95 -9.07 -0.17 -4.36
CA LEU A 95 -8.82 -0.14 -5.80
C LEU A 95 -9.58 0.98 -6.50
N ARG A 96 -10.85 1.22 -6.13
CA ARG A 96 -11.65 2.33 -6.66
C ARG A 96 -11.02 3.70 -6.32
N GLN A 97 -10.58 3.89 -5.08
CA GLN A 97 -9.91 5.13 -4.69
C GLN A 97 -8.63 5.33 -5.51
N PHE A 98 -7.83 4.29 -5.65
CA PHE A 98 -6.61 4.35 -6.45
C PHE A 98 -6.90 4.62 -7.93
N ALA A 99 -7.86 3.92 -8.54
CA ALA A 99 -8.20 4.08 -9.96
C ALA A 99 -8.72 5.49 -10.29
N ILE A 100 -9.48 6.12 -9.37
CA ILE A 100 -10.05 7.45 -9.58
C ILE A 100 -9.06 8.57 -9.26
N ARG A 101 -8.29 8.42 -8.17
CA ARG A 101 -7.45 9.49 -7.61
C ARG A 101 -5.96 9.32 -7.91
N GLY A 102 -5.51 8.11 -8.28
CA GLY A 102 -4.11 7.77 -8.45
C GLY A 102 -3.35 7.50 -7.14
N TYR A 103 -4.01 7.62 -5.98
CA TYR A 103 -3.41 7.35 -4.67
C TYR A 103 -4.46 6.92 -3.64
N VAL A 104 -3.99 6.29 -2.56
CA VAL A 104 -4.80 5.93 -1.38
C VAL A 104 -4.08 6.43 -0.13
N ILE A 105 -4.79 7.16 0.73
CA ILE A 105 -4.26 7.68 2.00
C ILE A 105 -5.10 7.13 3.15
N ASP A 106 -4.46 6.45 4.08
CA ASP A 106 -5.07 6.05 5.35
C ASP A 106 -4.97 7.19 6.38
N LYS A 107 -5.97 8.06 6.37
CA LYS A 107 -6.02 9.22 7.27
C LYS A 107 -6.03 8.83 8.75
N LYS A 108 -6.74 7.75 9.10
CA LYS A 108 -6.83 7.29 10.49
C LYS A 108 -5.47 6.85 11.02
N ARG A 109 -4.70 6.16 10.20
CA ARG A 109 -3.34 5.73 10.55
C ARG A 109 -2.41 6.94 10.71
N MET A 110 -2.56 7.95 9.85
CA MET A 110 -1.79 9.20 9.95
C MET A 110 -2.13 10.00 11.22
N GLU A 111 -3.41 10.08 11.60
CA GLU A 111 -3.87 10.84 12.77
C GLU A 111 -3.47 10.17 14.10
N ASN A 112 -3.54 8.85 14.16
CA ASN A 112 -3.33 8.10 15.39
C ASN A 112 -1.87 7.73 15.68
N GLY A 113 -0.93 8.02 14.78
CA GLY A 113 0.49 7.67 14.94
C GLY A 113 0.75 6.17 15.09
N SER A 114 -0.24 5.33 14.80
CA SER A 114 -0.15 3.87 14.88
C SER A 114 0.57 3.31 13.65
N PHE A 115 1.88 3.53 13.61
CA PHE A 115 2.70 3.13 12.47
C PHE A 115 3.24 1.72 12.63
N ILE A 116 3.35 1.05 11.51
CA ILE A 116 4.02 -0.24 11.39
C ILE A 116 5.49 0.07 11.06
N GLY A 117 6.28 0.37 12.12
CA GLY A 117 7.71 0.66 12.02
C GLY A 117 8.08 2.15 12.01
N GLU A 118 9.27 2.46 12.49
CA GLU A 118 9.83 3.83 12.52
C GLU A 118 10.05 4.39 11.12
N ASP A 119 10.34 3.52 10.15
CA ASP A 119 10.63 3.89 8.76
C ASP A 119 9.40 4.39 7.98
N TYR A 120 8.17 4.06 8.40
CA TYR A 120 6.96 4.46 7.67
C TYR A 120 6.82 5.97 7.57
N PHE A 121 7.14 6.70 8.64
CA PHE A 121 7.07 8.16 8.65
C PHE A 121 8.09 8.79 7.71
N GLU A 122 9.30 8.24 7.65
CA GLU A 122 10.35 8.68 6.72
C GLU A 122 9.94 8.43 5.26
N HIS A 123 9.37 7.27 4.95
CA HIS A 123 8.80 6.99 3.62
C HIS A 123 7.69 7.97 3.26
N LEU A 124 6.75 8.23 4.16
CA LEU A 124 5.68 9.21 3.94
C LEU A 124 6.24 10.62 3.70
N LEU A 125 7.26 11.03 4.45
CA LEU A 125 7.94 12.31 4.23
C LEU A 125 8.62 12.39 2.88
N ALA A 126 9.22 11.29 2.40
CA ALA A 126 9.83 11.19 1.08
C ALA A 126 8.76 11.40 -0.02
N GLU A 127 7.62 10.73 0.07
CA GLU A 127 6.48 10.90 -0.86
C GLU A 127 5.95 12.34 -0.86
N VAL A 128 5.78 12.96 0.30
CA VAL A 128 5.35 14.36 0.41
C VAL A 128 6.37 15.31 -0.22
N ARG A 129 7.68 15.03 -0.06
CA ARG A 129 8.74 15.81 -0.73
C ARG A 129 8.69 15.67 -2.24
N GLU A 130 8.41 14.48 -2.76
CA GLU A 130 8.29 14.22 -4.19
C GLU A 130 7.08 14.95 -4.81
N ILE A 131 5.94 14.96 -4.10
CA ILE A 131 4.76 15.73 -4.49
C ILE A 131 5.10 17.23 -4.57
N ARG A 132 5.81 17.79 -3.57
CA ARG A 132 6.25 19.19 -3.59
C ARG A 132 7.24 19.49 -4.72
N LEU A 133 8.13 18.56 -5.04
CA LEU A 133 9.06 18.70 -6.17
C LEU A 133 8.30 18.72 -7.51
N SER A 134 7.24 17.91 -7.65
CA SER A 134 6.41 17.90 -8.85
C SER A 134 5.62 19.21 -9.02
N GLU A 135 5.13 19.79 -7.91
CA GLU A 135 4.51 21.12 -7.90
C GLU A 135 5.50 22.19 -8.39
N ARG A 136 6.73 22.18 -7.89
CA ARG A 136 7.78 23.10 -8.33
C ARG A 136 8.10 22.94 -9.81
N ARG A 137 8.18 21.71 -10.31
CA ARG A 137 8.39 21.42 -11.75
C ARG A 137 7.23 21.94 -12.61
N PHE A 138 5.99 21.82 -12.12
CA PHE A 138 4.83 22.37 -12.79
C PHE A 138 4.91 23.91 -12.92
N TYR A 139 5.27 24.60 -11.83
CA TYR A 139 5.50 26.04 -11.86
C TYR A 139 6.63 26.46 -12.82
N GLN A 140 7.73 25.71 -12.84
CA GLN A 140 8.81 25.95 -13.78
C GLN A 140 8.34 25.85 -15.23
N LYS A 141 7.62 24.76 -15.56
CA LYS A 141 7.05 24.60 -16.92
C LYS A 141 6.07 25.70 -17.30
N LEU A 142 5.25 26.14 -16.35
CA LEU A 142 4.33 27.27 -16.58
C LEU A 142 5.08 28.57 -16.83
N THR A 143 6.16 28.80 -16.10
CA THR A 143 7.05 29.95 -16.29
C THR A 143 7.73 29.89 -17.65
N ASP A 144 8.24 28.72 -18.07
CA ASP A 144 8.88 28.53 -19.37
C ASP A 144 7.91 28.80 -20.52
N ILE A 145 6.66 28.30 -20.44
CA ILE A 145 5.62 28.56 -21.44
C ILE A 145 5.27 30.06 -21.51
N TYR A 146 5.09 30.69 -20.35
CA TYR A 146 4.76 32.13 -20.32
C TYR A 146 5.90 33.00 -20.81
N ALA A 147 7.15 32.58 -20.60
CA ALA A 147 8.35 33.26 -21.08
C ALA A 147 8.53 33.20 -22.61
N THR A 148 7.77 32.34 -23.32
CA THR A 148 7.78 32.32 -24.80
C THR A 148 6.98 33.45 -25.44
N ALA A 149 6.18 34.20 -24.65
CA ALA A 149 5.43 35.35 -25.16
C ALA A 149 6.38 36.48 -25.53
N ILE A 150 6.13 37.11 -26.68
CA ILE A 150 7.00 38.20 -27.26
C ILE A 150 7.10 39.41 -26.30
N ASP A 151 6.04 39.63 -25.52
CA ASP A 151 5.91 40.75 -24.56
C ASP A 151 6.24 40.34 -23.13
N TYR A 152 6.91 39.19 -22.96
CA TYR A 152 7.27 38.71 -21.62
C TYR A 152 8.24 39.67 -20.92
N ASN A 153 7.80 40.19 -19.77
CA ASN A 153 8.65 40.90 -18.82
C ASN A 153 8.40 40.33 -17.41
N ARG A 154 9.46 39.76 -16.81
CA ARG A 154 9.39 39.14 -15.49
C ARG A 154 8.88 40.06 -14.41
N ASP A 155 9.24 41.34 -14.47
CA ASP A 155 8.92 42.33 -13.43
C ASP A 155 7.63 43.10 -13.70
N ALA A 156 6.98 42.87 -14.83
CA ALA A 156 5.73 43.53 -15.21
C ALA A 156 4.61 43.20 -14.20
N PRO A 157 3.76 44.16 -13.82
CA PRO A 157 2.62 43.93 -12.93
C PRO A 157 1.65 42.85 -13.47
N THR A 158 1.50 42.76 -14.78
CA THR A 158 0.68 41.74 -15.49
C THR A 158 1.20 40.35 -15.25
N THR A 159 2.51 40.14 -15.33
CA THR A 159 3.19 38.86 -15.09
C THR A 159 3.04 38.42 -13.63
N ARG A 160 3.26 39.32 -12.68
CA ARG A 160 3.05 39.06 -11.26
C ARG A 160 1.60 38.70 -10.95
N LEU A 161 0.63 39.39 -11.55
CA LEU A 161 -0.79 39.12 -11.39
C LEU A 161 -1.16 37.74 -11.96
N PHE A 162 -0.59 37.36 -13.11
CA PHE A 162 -0.79 36.04 -13.72
C PHE A 162 -0.37 34.93 -12.75
N PHE A 163 0.87 34.96 -12.28
CA PHE A 163 1.36 33.92 -11.36
C PHE A 163 0.58 33.88 -10.06
N LYS A 164 0.15 35.01 -9.50
CA LYS A 164 -0.72 35.06 -8.32
C LYS A 164 -2.08 34.40 -8.58
N LYS A 165 -2.69 34.62 -9.76
CA LYS A 165 -3.94 33.96 -10.15
C LYS A 165 -3.79 32.46 -10.33
N VAL A 166 -2.70 32.02 -10.93
CA VAL A 166 -2.39 30.59 -11.09
C VAL A 166 -2.24 29.91 -9.72
N GLN A 167 -1.46 30.51 -8.83
CA GLN A 167 -1.27 30.01 -7.47
C GLN A 167 -2.60 29.92 -6.70
N ASN A 168 -3.43 30.95 -6.75
CA ASN A 168 -4.74 30.95 -6.11
C ASN A 168 -5.67 29.86 -6.68
N LYS A 169 -5.66 29.64 -8.01
CA LYS A 169 -6.46 28.58 -8.63
C LYS A 169 -5.99 27.18 -8.22
N MET A 170 -4.69 26.98 -8.07
CA MET A 170 -4.14 25.70 -7.56
C MET A 170 -4.54 25.47 -6.10
N HIS A 171 -4.42 26.49 -5.25
CA HIS A 171 -4.89 26.42 -3.86
C HIS A 171 -6.39 26.12 -3.78
N TYR A 172 -7.19 26.78 -4.61
CA TYR A 172 -8.63 26.53 -4.68
C TYR A 172 -8.95 25.10 -5.11
N ALA A 173 -8.23 24.57 -6.11
CA ALA A 173 -8.42 23.20 -6.57
C ALA A 173 -8.13 22.14 -5.50
N VAL A 174 -7.20 22.43 -4.56
CA VAL A 174 -6.80 21.53 -3.47
C VAL A 174 -7.69 21.70 -2.24
N HIS A 175 -8.00 22.92 -1.86
CA HIS A 175 -8.64 23.25 -0.57
C HIS A 175 -10.10 23.68 -0.68
N GLY A 176 -10.60 23.97 -1.90
CA GLY A 176 -11.97 24.44 -2.12
C GLY A 176 -12.23 25.89 -1.70
N HIS A 177 -11.20 26.60 -1.23
CA HIS A 177 -11.26 28.04 -0.87
C HIS A 177 -9.92 28.72 -1.16
N THR A 178 -9.93 30.02 -1.30
CA THR A 178 -8.76 30.87 -1.56
C THR A 178 -8.36 31.64 -0.32
#